data_1dbdc40af69960b951ef79c5bbd4473c
#
_entry.id   1dbdc40af69960b951ef79c5bbd4473c
#
_cell.length_a   1.000
_cell.length_b   1.000
_cell.length_c   1.000
_cell.angle_alpha   90.00
_cell.angle_beta   90.00
_cell.angle_gamma   90.00
#
_symmetry.space_group_name_H-M   'P 1'
#
loop_
_entity.id
_entity.type
_entity.pdbx_description
1 polymer ?
#
loop_
_entity_poly.entity_id
_entity_poly.type
_entity_poly.pdbx_seq_one_letter_code
_entity_poly.pdbx_strand_id
1 'polypeptide(L)'
;FNEDAAHFFVKDAEHPYVQEKPFDWIRGYQVGGKSLLWARQTQRWSKYDFEGPQRDGFAVDWPIRYDDLAPWYSYVEKFAGISGNKDGLDTMPDGEFLPPWELNCVEKDMVQKINSSYKDRTAIIGRCAHLTKPNQIHLDQGRNQCQARTLCERGCPFGGYFSTQSATLPAANSVSGLRADYLV
;
A
#
# COMPACT_ATOMS: atom_id res chain seq x y z
N PHE A 1 -15.35 1.60 -4.51
CA PHE A 1 -15.94 0.35 -5.00
C PHE A 1 -17.10 0.68 -5.91
N ASN A 2 -17.23 -0.01 -7.04
CA ASN A 2 -18.32 0.17 -7.98
C ASN A 2 -18.93 -1.21 -8.36
N GLU A 3 -20.08 -1.20 -8.99
CA GLU A 3 -20.79 -2.44 -9.38
C GLU A 3 -19.94 -3.36 -10.26
N ASP A 4 -19.15 -2.80 -11.17
CA ASP A 4 -18.29 -3.57 -12.08
C ASP A 4 -17.24 -4.43 -11.34
N ALA A 5 -16.82 -4.00 -10.16
CA ALA A 5 -15.84 -4.71 -9.34
C ALA A 5 -16.48 -5.57 -8.24
N ALA A 6 -17.80 -5.54 -8.08
CA ALA A 6 -18.51 -6.22 -6.98
C ALA A 6 -18.27 -7.74 -6.96
N HIS A 7 -18.07 -8.36 -8.13
CA HIS A 7 -17.81 -9.80 -8.25
C HIS A 7 -16.46 -10.26 -7.67
N PHE A 8 -15.51 -9.32 -7.42
CA PHE A 8 -14.25 -9.63 -6.75
C PHE A 8 -14.36 -9.69 -5.23
N PHE A 9 -15.47 -9.20 -4.67
CA PHE A 9 -15.68 -9.15 -3.24
C PHE A 9 -16.56 -10.32 -2.78
N VAL A 10 -16.19 -10.90 -1.66
CA VAL A 10 -16.97 -11.94 -1.02
C VAL A 10 -18.24 -11.32 -0.44
N LYS A 11 -19.40 -11.93 -0.70
CA LYS A 11 -20.67 -11.53 -0.12
C LYS A 11 -20.81 -12.13 1.28
N ASP A 12 -20.89 -11.28 2.29
CA ASP A 12 -20.94 -11.71 3.68
C ASP A 12 -22.16 -12.60 4.00
N ALA A 13 -23.28 -12.36 3.34
CA ALA A 13 -24.50 -13.18 3.48
C ALA A 13 -24.33 -14.65 3.06
N GLU A 14 -23.32 -14.98 2.26
CA GLU A 14 -23.02 -16.34 1.80
C GLU A 14 -22.07 -17.08 2.75
N HIS A 15 -21.65 -16.46 3.87
CA HIS A 15 -20.66 -17.00 4.80
C HIS A 15 -21.23 -17.16 6.21
N PRO A 16 -20.96 -18.31 6.87
CA PRO A 16 -21.57 -18.67 8.14
C PRO A 16 -20.85 -17.96 9.32
N TYR A 17 -21.08 -16.68 9.51
CA TYR A 17 -20.71 -15.98 10.73
C TYR A 17 -21.87 -15.14 11.25
N VAL A 18 -21.93 -14.97 12.56
CA VAL A 18 -22.96 -14.19 13.23
C VAL A 18 -22.41 -12.82 13.58
N GLN A 19 -23.09 -11.76 13.13
CA GLN A 19 -22.75 -10.39 13.48
C GLN A 19 -23.46 -10.00 14.79
N GLU A 20 -22.71 -9.66 15.82
CA GLU A 20 -23.25 -9.02 17.01
C GLU A 20 -23.48 -7.54 16.80
N LYS A 21 -22.67 -6.91 15.96
CA LYS A 21 -22.82 -5.52 15.49
C LYS A 21 -22.56 -5.47 13.99
N PRO A 22 -23.20 -4.53 13.26
CA PRO A 22 -22.95 -4.37 11.83
C PRO A 22 -21.46 -4.23 11.51
N PHE A 23 -20.98 -5.07 10.60
CA PHE A 23 -19.60 -5.10 10.20
C PHE A 23 -19.48 -5.57 8.75
N ASP A 24 -18.78 -4.78 7.92
CA ASP A 24 -18.49 -5.13 6.53
C ASP A 24 -17.11 -5.75 6.43
N TRP A 25 -17.05 -7.05 6.24
CA TRP A 25 -15.79 -7.76 6.12
C TRP A 25 -15.32 -7.79 4.66
N ILE A 26 -14.65 -6.74 4.22
CA ILE A 26 -14.12 -6.61 2.85
C ILE A 26 -13.02 -7.64 2.62
N ARG A 27 -13.29 -8.64 1.77
CA ARG A 27 -12.35 -9.71 1.41
C ARG A 27 -12.62 -10.25 0.01
N GLY A 28 -11.65 -10.95 -0.56
CA GLY A 28 -11.76 -11.64 -1.84
C GLY A 28 -11.02 -12.97 -1.79
N TYR A 29 -11.51 -13.98 -2.53
CA TYR A 29 -10.94 -15.32 -2.61
C TYR A 29 -10.16 -15.59 -3.89
N GLN A 30 -10.17 -14.66 -4.84
CA GLN A 30 -9.40 -14.80 -6.08
C GLN A 30 -7.90 -14.85 -5.79
N VAL A 31 -7.11 -15.43 -6.70
CA VAL A 31 -5.66 -15.49 -6.62
C VAL A 31 -5.09 -14.07 -6.47
N GLY A 32 -4.32 -13.84 -5.41
CA GLY A 32 -3.86 -12.50 -5.01
C GLY A 32 -4.66 -11.91 -3.85
N GLY A 33 -5.89 -12.38 -3.59
CA GLY A 33 -6.71 -12.01 -2.44
C GLY A 33 -6.83 -10.51 -2.23
N LYS A 34 -6.67 -10.07 -0.99
CA LYS A 34 -6.78 -8.65 -0.61
C LYS A 34 -5.71 -7.76 -1.24
N SER A 35 -4.59 -8.31 -1.73
CA SER A 35 -3.57 -7.49 -2.42
C SER A 35 -4.07 -6.89 -3.75
N LEU A 36 -5.18 -7.39 -4.29
CA LEU A 36 -5.84 -6.83 -5.46
C LEU A 36 -6.84 -5.72 -5.09
N LEU A 37 -7.32 -5.71 -3.85
CA LEU A 37 -8.41 -4.86 -3.37
C LEU A 37 -7.95 -3.65 -2.53
N TRP A 38 -6.67 -3.60 -2.14
CA TRP A 38 -6.15 -2.54 -1.30
C TRP A 38 -5.97 -1.22 -2.05
N ALA A 39 -5.94 -0.10 -1.32
CA ALA A 39 -5.86 1.23 -1.91
C ALA A 39 -4.43 1.65 -2.34
N ARG A 40 -3.43 0.81 -2.14
CA ARG A 40 -2.02 1.03 -2.48
C ARG A 40 -1.34 2.15 -1.67
N GLN A 41 -2.01 2.75 -0.72
CA GLN A 41 -1.42 3.70 0.23
C GLN A 41 -0.44 2.97 1.14
N THR A 42 0.76 3.54 1.31
CA THR A 42 1.86 2.85 2.00
C THR A 42 2.70 3.86 2.78
N GLN A 43 2.51 3.89 4.09
CA GLN A 43 3.31 4.72 4.99
C GLN A 43 4.05 3.83 6.00
N ARG A 44 5.19 4.31 6.47
CA ARG A 44 5.84 3.74 7.65
C ARG A 44 5.09 4.18 8.89
N TRP A 45 4.94 3.30 9.81
CA TRP A 45 4.62 3.70 11.17
C TRP A 45 5.81 4.43 11.79
N SER A 46 5.53 5.46 12.54
CA SER A 46 6.53 6.29 13.20
C SER A 46 6.90 5.75 14.58
N LYS A 47 7.89 6.35 15.23
CA LYS A 47 8.18 6.06 16.63
C LYS A 47 6.97 6.28 17.54
N TYR A 48 6.14 7.28 17.23
CA TYR A 48 4.92 7.57 17.99
C TYR A 48 3.93 6.40 17.96
N ASP A 49 3.82 5.68 16.85
CA ASP A 49 2.93 4.54 16.73
C ASP A 49 3.43 3.34 17.54
N PHE A 50 4.73 3.07 17.50
CA PHE A 50 5.35 1.97 18.26
C PHE A 50 5.39 2.21 19.79
N GLU A 51 5.53 3.46 20.20
CA GLU A 51 5.65 3.87 21.59
C GLU A 51 4.32 4.32 22.21
N GLY A 52 3.25 4.30 21.44
CA GLY A 52 1.92 4.77 21.84
C GLY A 52 1.43 4.16 23.17
N PRO A 53 1.44 2.84 23.37
CA PRO A 53 0.98 2.22 24.61
C PRO A 53 1.76 2.69 25.81
N GLN A 54 3.09 2.79 25.73
CA GLN A 54 3.93 3.27 26.80
C GLN A 54 3.71 4.76 27.08
N ARG A 55 3.66 5.57 26.05
CA ARG A 55 3.45 7.03 26.16
C ARG A 55 2.10 7.37 26.75
N ASP A 56 1.04 6.71 26.27
CA ASP A 56 -0.33 7.01 26.63
C ASP A 56 -0.78 6.29 27.91
N GLY A 57 0.04 5.35 28.41
CA GLY A 57 -0.18 4.67 29.70
C GLY A 57 -1.33 3.66 29.69
N PHE A 58 -1.72 3.14 28.52
CA PHE A 58 -2.74 2.09 28.41
C PHE A 58 -2.30 1.02 27.39
N ALA A 59 -2.91 -0.15 27.48
CA ALA A 59 -2.60 -1.33 26.67
C ALA A 59 -1.19 -1.91 26.97
N VAL A 60 -0.84 -2.97 26.25
CA VAL A 60 0.45 -3.64 26.37
C VAL A 60 1.46 -2.97 25.45
N ASP A 61 2.62 -2.60 25.96
CA ASP A 61 3.71 -2.04 25.15
C ASP A 61 4.22 -3.08 24.15
N TRP A 62 4.59 -2.62 22.95
CA TRP A 62 5.14 -3.49 21.92
C TRP A 62 6.60 -3.85 22.23
N PRO A 63 7.00 -5.12 22.00
CA PRO A 63 8.38 -5.55 22.22
C PRO A 63 9.34 -5.07 21.12
N ILE A 64 8.82 -4.45 20.05
CA ILE A 64 9.57 -3.94 18.89
C ILE A 64 9.46 -2.44 18.80
N ARG A 65 10.45 -1.80 18.20
CA ARG A 65 10.54 -0.35 17.98
C ARG A 65 10.70 -0.04 16.49
N TYR A 66 10.53 1.22 16.14
CA TYR A 66 10.68 1.68 14.77
C TYR A 66 12.04 1.28 14.17
N ASP A 67 13.12 1.46 14.93
CA ASP A 67 14.47 1.20 14.45
C ASP A 67 14.72 -0.29 14.13
N ASP A 68 14.00 -1.20 14.78
CA ASP A 68 14.05 -2.65 14.48
C ASP A 68 13.43 -2.96 13.10
N LEU A 69 12.43 -2.19 12.68
CA LEU A 69 11.71 -2.40 11.42
C LEU A 69 12.19 -1.49 10.28
N ALA A 70 12.90 -0.40 10.56
CA ALA A 70 13.32 0.56 9.54
C ALA A 70 14.07 -0.08 8.34
N PRO A 71 15.00 -1.03 8.53
CA PRO A 71 15.65 -1.72 7.41
C PRO A 71 14.69 -2.55 6.57
N TRP A 72 13.70 -3.18 7.21
CA TRP A 72 12.68 -3.99 6.54
C TRP A 72 11.69 -3.14 5.77
N TYR A 73 11.30 -1.97 6.28
CA TYR A 73 10.55 -0.99 5.51
C TYR A 73 11.30 -0.60 4.23
N SER A 74 12.59 -0.28 4.33
CA SER A 74 13.42 0.05 3.16
C SER A 74 13.50 -1.10 2.15
N TYR A 75 13.61 -2.34 2.62
CA TYR A 75 13.61 -3.52 1.76
C TYR A 75 12.28 -3.67 1.01
N VAL A 76 11.16 -3.62 1.74
CA VAL A 76 9.81 -3.76 1.15
C VAL A 76 9.49 -2.62 0.20
N GLU A 77 9.85 -1.39 0.52
CA GLU A 77 9.63 -0.22 -0.35
C GLU A 77 10.33 -0.36 -1.70
N LYS A 78 11.58 -0.81 -1.70
CA LYS A 78 12.34 -1.09 -2.92
C LYS A 78 11.73 -2.24 -3.71
N PHE A 79 11.34 -3.31 -3.03
CA PHE A 79 10.76 -4.50 -3.67
C PHE A 79 9.37 -4.23 -4.26
N ALA A 80 8.51 -3.56 -3.50
CA ALA A 80 7.14 -3.23 -3.94
C ALA A 80 7.10 -2.09 -4.96
N GLY A 81 8.08 -1.19 -4.92
CA GLY A 81 8.12 0.01 -5.74
C GLY A 81 7.18 1.08 -5.21
N ILE A 82 7.50 1.61 -4.03
CA ILE A 82 6.73 2.71 -3.43
C ILE A 82 7.20 4.04 -4.03
N SER A 83 6.28 4.84 -4.53
CA SER A 83 6.54 6.20 -4.98
C SER A 83 6.18 7.23 -3.90
N GLY A 84 6.96 8.30 -3.80
CA GLY A 84 6.72 9.34 -2.80
C GLY A 84 7.88 10.30 -2.66
N ASN A 85 7.72 11.29 -1.78
CA ASN A 85 8.77 12.24 -1.40
C ASN A 85 9.37 11.90 -0.04
N LYS A 86 10.61 12.36 0.16
CA LYS A 86 11.23 12.48 1.47
C LYS A 86 10.87 13.88 2.01
N ASP A 87 9.95 13.91 2.97
CA ASP A 87 9.34 15.14 3.46
C ASP A 87 9.91 15.56 4.83
N GLY A 88 10.73 14.71 5.47
CA GLY A 88 11.37 14.99 6.75
C GLY A 88 10.41 15.10 7.94
N LEU A 89 9.31 14.36 7.91
CA LEU A 89 8.27 14.41 8.95
C LEU A 89 8.48 13.29 9.97
N ASP A 90 8.61 13.63 11.25
CA ASP A 90 8.76 12.67 12.34
C ASP A 90 7.57 11.70 12.46
N THR A 91 6.36 12.21 12.16
CA THR A 91 5.11 11.42 12.19
C THR A 91 4.91 10.55 10.97
N MET A 92 5.71 10.76 9.93
CA MET A 92 5.67 9.99 8.69
C MET A 92 7.10 9.80 8.15
N PRO A 93 7.87 8.89 8.74
CA PRO A 93 9.30 8.73 8.44
C PRO A 93 9.58 8.53 6.95
N ASP A 94 10.69 9.09 6.51
CA ASP A 94 11.14 8.94 5.14
C ASP A 94 11.59 7.51 4.82
N GLY A 95 11.42 7.14 3.56
CA GLY A 95 11.73 5.81 3.05
C GLY A 95 12.54 5.82 1.75
N GLU A 96 12.58 4.67 1.10
CA GLU A 96 13.31 4.44 -0.16
C GLU A 96 12.33 4.46 -1.33
N PHE A 97 11.98 5.67 -1.79
CA PHE A 97 10.91 5.89 -2.74
C PHE A 97 11.39 6.02 -4.18
N LEU A 98 10.56 5.56 -5.11
CA LEU A 98 10.57 5.99 -6.49
C LEU A 98 10.08 7.46 -6.57
N PRO A 99 10.44 8.21 -7.62
CA PRO A 99 9.93 9.57 -7.80
C PRO A 99 8.41 9.61 -7.66
N PRO A 100 7.82 10.63 -7.02
CA PRO A 100 6.39 10.75 -6.90
C PRO A 100 5.74 11.13 -8.24
N TRP A 101 4.42 10.99 -8.35
CA TRP A 101 3.65 11.69 -9.36
C TRP A 101 3.65 13.19 -9.10
N GLU A 102 3.50 13.99 -10.15
CA GLU A 102 3.29 15.41 -9.98
C GLU A 102 1.87 15.70 -9.48
N LEU A 103 1.78 16.64 -8.56
CA LEU A 103 0.48 17.20 -8.16
C LEU A 103 -0.13 17.98 -9.33
N ASN A 104 -1.43 17.88 -9.51
CA ASN A 104 -2.14 18.72 -10.48
C ASN A 104 -2.21 20.19 -9.99
N CYS A 105 -2.73 21.08 -10.83
CA CYS A 105 -2.74 22.52 -10.53
C CYS A 105 -3.57 22.86 -9.28
N VAL A 106 -4.67 22.18 -9.04
CA VAL A 106 -5.52 22.41 -7.85
C VAL A 106 -4.83 21.91 -6.59
N GLU A 107 -4.22 20.73 -6.66
CA GLU A 107 -3.45 20.15 -5.54
C GLU A 107 -2.24 21.04 -5.19
N LYS A 108 -1.51 21.55 -6.18
CA LYS A 108 -0.39 22.47 -5.97
C LYS A 108 -0.83 23.75 -5.23
N ASP A 109 -1.93 24.35 -5.66
CA ASP A 109 -2.50 25.54 -5.01
C ASP A 109 -2.94 25.23 -3.56
N MET A 110 -3.63 24.10 -3.35
CA MET A 110 -4.06 23.69 -2.01
C MET A 110 -2.88 23.40 -1.08
N VAL A 111 -1.87 22.68 -1.54
CA VAL A 111 -0.65 22.40 -0.77
C VAL A 111 0.05 23.69 -0.37
N GLN A 112 0.19 24.62 -1.30
CA GLN A 112 0.79 25.94 -1.03
C GLN A 112 -0.01 26.70 0.03
N LYS A 113 -1.33 26.74 -0.06
CA LYS A 113 -2.21 27.42 0.91
C LYS A 113 -2.12 26.80 2.30
N ILE A 114 -2.15 25.45 2.39
CA ILE A 114 -2.03 24.77 3.67
C ILE A 114 -0.68 25.06 4.31
N ASN A 115 0.41 24.85 3.56
CA ASN A 115 1.76 25.03 4.09
C ASN A 115 2.11 26.46 4.45
N SER A 116 1.45 27.46 3.84
CA SER A 116 1.61 28.88 4.21
C SER A 116 0.73 29.33 5.36
N SER A 117 -0.44 28.72 5.55
CA SER A 117 -1.45 29.15 6.53
C SER A 117 -1.31 28.46 7.89
N TYR A 118 -0.76 27.25 7.93
CA TYR A 118 -0.65 26.44 9.14
C TYR A 118 0.81 26.16 9.47
N LYS A 119 1.18 26.29 10.75
CA LYS A 119 2.53 25.98 11.25
C LYS A 119 2.67 24.53 11.69
N ASP A 120 1.58 23.90 12.04
CA ASP A 120 1.48 22.56 12.62
C ASP A 120 0.92 21.51 11.65
N ARG A 121 0.73 21.89 10.40
CA ARG A 121 0.19 21.02 9.34
C ARG A 121 1.01 21.13 8.07
N THR A 122 1.27 19.99 7.47
CA THR A 122 1.98 19.89 6.20
C THR A 122 1.17 19.03 5.24
N ALA A 123 0.88 19.56 4.07
CA ALA A 123 0.29 18.79 2.99
C ALA A 123 1.40 18.24 2.10
N ILE A 124 1.38 16.94 1.87
CA ILE A 124 2.36 16.22 1.07
C ILE A 124 1.68 15.34 0.02
N ILE A 125 2.43 14.88 -0.98
CA ILE A 125 1.93 13.86 -1.89
C ILE A 125 1.85 12.50 -1.20
N GLY A 126 0.81 11.72 -1.51
CA GLY A 126 0.64 10.38 -0.95
C GLY A 126 1.77 9.43 -1.37
N ARG A 127 2.16 8.56 -0.44
CA ARG A 127 3.12 7.46 -0.71
C ARG A 127 2.34 6.24 -1.17
N CYS A 128 2.61 5.78 -2.39
CA CYS A 128 1.79 4.77 -3.02
C CYS A 128 2.64 3.68 -3.69
N ALA A 129 2.13 2.45 -3.63
CA ALA A 129 2.77 1.30 -4.30
C ALA A 129 2.51 1.31 -5.82
N HIS A 130 2.88 2.41 -6.49
CA HIS A 130 2.78 2.59 -7.93
C HIS A 130 4.15 2.77 -8.54
N LEU A 131 4.45 2.02 -9.60
CA LEU A 131 5.71 2.13 -10.35
C LEU A 131 5.73 3.36 -11.25
N THR A 132 6.08 4.50 -10.70
CA THR A 132 6.27 5.74 -11.46
C THR A 132 7.49 5.69 -12.34
N LYS A 133 8.56 5.04 -11.85
CA LYS A 133 9.80 4.79 -12.58
C LYS A 133 10.36 3.43 -12.16
N PRO A 134 9.98 2.33 -12.84
CA PRO A 134 10.47 1.00 -12.51
C PRO A 134 12.00 0.92 -12.67
N ASN A 135 12.63 0.14 -11.80
CA ASN A 135 14.02 -0.27 -11.91
C ASN A 135 14.12 -1.77 -12.25
N GLN A 136 15.33 -2.31 -12.32
CA GLN A 136 15.55 -3.69 -12.73
C GLN A 136 14.82 -4.71 -11.85
N ILE A 137 14.72 -4.48 -10.53
CA ILE A 137 14.00 -5.37 -9.61
C ILE A 137 12.54 -5.54 -10.05
N HIS A 138 11.90 -4.45 -10.46
CA HIS A 138 10.50 -4.47 -10.89
C HIS A 138 10.32 -5.12 -12.27
N LEU A 139 11.26 -4.86 -13.19
CA LEU A 139 11.27 -5.47 -14.53
C LEU A 139 11.49 -6.98 -14.46
N ASP A 140 12.35 -7.44 -13.56
CA ASP A 140 12.59 -8.88 -13.32
C ASP A 140 11.35 -9.58 -12.72
N GLN A 141 10.48 -8.84 -12.05
CA GLN A 141 9.16 -9.32 -11.61
C GLN A 141 8.13 -9.36 -12.76
N GLY A 142 8.47 -8.91 -13.97
CA GLY A 142 7.52 -8.75 -15.08
C GLY A 142 6.60 -7.54 -14.98
N ARG A 143 6.91 -6.61 -14.09
CA ARG A 143 6.10 -5.39 -13.85
C ARG A 143 6.63 -4.22 -14.67
N ASN A 144 5.73 -3.37 -15.11
CA ASN A 144 6.03 -2.19 -15.91
C ASN A 144 5.52 -0.90 -15.27
N GLN A 145 5.92 0.23 -15.86
CA GLN A 145 5.52 1.55 -15.41
C GLN A 145 4.00 1.71 -15.36
N CYS A 146 3.52 2.34 -14.31
CA CYS A 146 2.13 2.74 -14.18
C CYS A 146 1.74 3.72 -15.30
N GLN A 147 0.65 3.43 -15.99
CA GLN A 147 0.15 4.24 -17.10
C GLN A 147 -0.91 5.28 -16.68
N ALA A 148 -1.08 5.52 -15.38
CA ALA A 148 -2.04 6.47 -14.81
C ALA A 148 -3.48 6.30 -15.34
N ARG A 149 -3.94 5.05 -15.51
CA ARG A 149 -5.23 4.75 -16.16
C ARG A 149 -6.45 4.91 -15.25
N THR A 150 -6.27 5.17 -13.96
CA THR A 150 -7.33 5.34 -12.95
C THR A 150 -8.22 4.11 -12.68
N LEU A 151 -8.00 2.97 -13.33
CA LEU A 151 -8.80 1.74 -13.21
C LEU A 151 -8.11 0.66 -12.36
N CYS A 152 -7.39 1.06 -11.31
CA CYS A 152 -6.57 0.14 -10.52
C CYS A 152 -7.37 -0.96 -9.82
N GLU A 153 -8.59 -0.69 -9.38
CA GLU A 153 -9.48 -1.68 -8.75
C GLU A 153 -10.05 -2.72 -9.69
N ARG A 154 -9.90 -2.53 -10.99
CA ARG A 154 -10.28 -3.51 -12.02
C ARG A 154 -9.10 -4.37 -12.49
N GLY A 155 -7.97 -4.28 -11.80
CA GLY A 155 -6.72 -4.92 -12.17
C GLY A 155 -5.84 -4.04 -13.06
N CYS A 156 -4.53 -4.33 -13.04
CA CYS A 156 -3.54 -3.61 -13.82
C CYS A 156 -2.78 -4.55 -14.75
N PRO A 157 -3.00 -4.50 -16.08
CA PRO A 157 -2.32 -5.40 -17.02
C PRO A 157 -0.81 -5.11 -17.12
N PHE A 158 -0.34 -3.99 -16.60
CA PHE A 158 1.08 -3.60 -16.60
C PHE A 158 1.81 -3.99 -15.30
N GLY A 159 1.11 -4.51 -14.28
CA GLY A 159 1.72 -4.71 -12.96
C GLY A 159 2.19 -3.39 -12.31
N GLY A 160 1.65 -2.26 -12.73
CA GLY A 160 2.10 -0.92 -12.32
C GLY A 160 1.85 -0.62 -10.84
N TYR A 161 0.85 -1.24 -10.20
CA TYR A 161 0.74 -1.25 -8.74
C TYR A 161 1.19 -2.60 -8.17
N PHE A 162 1.60 -2.60 -6.91
CA PHE A 162 1.99 -3.84 -6.24
C PHE A 162 0.76 -4.68 -5.87
N SER A 163 0.82 -5.95 -6.28
CA SER A 163 -0.04 -7.02 -5.78
C SER A 163 0.78 -8.33 -5.73
N THR A 164 0.33 -9.29 -4.95
CA THR A 164 0.99 -10.60 -4.93
C THR A 164 0.90 -11.29 -6.29
N GLN A 165 -0.18 -11.08 -7.03
CA GLN A 165 -0.37 -11.61 -8.37
C GLN A 165 0.64 -11.07 -9.38
N SER A 166 1.02 -9.79 -9.27
CA SER A 166 1.96 -9.16 -10.21
C SER A 166 3.43 -9.32 -9.81
N ALA A 167 3.74 -9.64 -8.56
CA ALA A 167 5.12 -9.64 -8.05
C ALA A 167 5.53 -10.99 -7.43
N THR A 168 4.90 -11.40 -6.32
CA THR A 168 5.42 -12.50 -5.51
C THR A 168 4.99 -13.88 -6.00
N LEU A 169 3.77 -14.05 -6.49
CA LEU A 169 3.28 -15.35 -6.98
C LEU A 169 4.02 -15.81 -8.25
N PRO A 170 4.29 -14.97 -9.27
CA PRO A 170 5.13 -15.38 -10.40
C PRO A 170 6.52 -15.86 -9.98
N ALA A 171 7.15 -15.17 -9.03
CA ALA A 171 8.45 -15.57 -8.50
C ALA A 171 8.37 -16.91 -7.76
N ALA A 172 7.35 -17.11 -6.91
CA ALA A 172 7.12 -18.36 -6.20
C ALA A 172 6.89 -19.52 -7.17
N ASN A 173 6.07 -19.33 -8.19
CA ASN A 173 5.82 -20.35 -9.23
C ASN A 173 7.09 -20.77 -9.97
N SER A 174 7.99 -19.83 -10.27
CA SER A 174 9.23 -20.12 -11.00
C SER A 174 10.23 -20.95 -10.20
N VAL A 175 10.23 -20.82 -8.87
CA VAL A 175 11.19 -21.48 -7.97
C VAL A 175 10.67 -22.81 -7.41
N SER A 176 9.42 -22.85 -7.00
CA SER A 176 8.87 -23.97 -6.24
C SER A 176 7.94 -24.88 -7.05
N GLY A 177 7.63 -24.51 -8.30
CA GLY A 177 6.58 -25.19 -9.06
C GLY A 177 5.20 -25.05 -8.41
N LEU A 178 5.03 -24.07 -7.51
CA LEU A 178 3.76 -23.77 -6.88
C LEU A 178 2.75 -23.39 -7.95
N ARG A 179 1.61 -24.08 -7.93
CA ARG A 179 0.51 -23.80 -8.85
C ARG A 179 -0.53 -22.95 -8.14
N ALA A 180 -0.85 -21.80 -8.72
CA ALA A 180 -1.85 -20.90 -8.16
C ALA A 180 -3.26 -21.51 -8.07
N ASP A 181 -3.55 -22.50 -8.90
CA ASP A 181 -4.81 -23.25 -8.88
C ASP A 181 -5.04 -24.07 -7.60
N TYR A 182 -4.01 -24.31 -6.80
CA TYR A 182 -4.15 -24.95 -5.47
C TYR A 182 -4.46 -23.94 -4.34
N LEU A 183 -4.49 -22.66 -4.63
CA LEU A 183 -4.72 -21.60 -3.65
C LEU A 183 -6.16 -21.04 -3.67
N VAL A 184 -7.05 -21.70 -4.40
CA VAL A 184 -8.46 -21.31 -4.53
C VAL A 184 -9.36 -22.24 -3.70
#